data_679c7c34c90fe31bcb66091096ecda7e
#
_entry.id   679c7c34c90fe31bcb66091096ecda7e
#
_cell.length_a   1.000
_cell.length_b   1.000
_cell.length_c   1.000
_cell.angle_alpha   90.00
_cell.angle_beta   90.00
_cell.angle_gamma   90.00
#
_symmetry.space_group_name_H-M   'P 1'
#
loop_
_entity.id
_entity.type
_entity.pdbx_description
1 polymer ?
#
loop_
_entity_poly.entity_id
_entity_poly.type
_entity_poly.pdbx_seq_one_letter_code
_entity_poly.pdbx_strand_id
1 'polypeptide(L)'
;MKKKRPVLQDVADRVGVTKMTVSRFLRNPEQVSVALRGKIAAALDELGYIPNRAPDILSNATSRAIGVLLPSLTNQVFAEVLRGIEAVTDAHGYQTMLAHYGYKPEMEQERLESMLSWNIDGLIEMEQERLESMLSWNIDGLI
;
A
#
# COMPACT_ATOMS: atom_id res chain seq x y z
N MET A 1 0.90 -3.82 27.49
CA MET A 1 0.04 -4.76 26.75
C MET A 1 -0.29 -4.22 25.37
N LYS A 2 0.06 -4.93 24.34
CA LYS A 2 -0.43 -4.58 22.99
C LYS A 2 -1.93 -4.84 22.94
N LYS A 3 -2.73 -3.80 22.74
CA LYS A 3 -4.16 -3.93 22.52
C LYS A 3 -4.38 -4.80 21.28
N LYS A 4 -5.02 -5.95 21.44
CA LYS A 4 -5.28 -6.86 20.34
C LYS A 4 -6.11 -6.14 19.26
N ARG A 5 -5.65 -6.19 18.02
CA ARG A 5 -6.35 -5.58 16.90
C ARG A 5 -7.70 -6.29 16.72
N PRO A 6 -8.82 -5.55 16.54
CA PRO A 6 -10.11 -6.19 16.24
C PRO A 6 -10.01 -7.05 14.98
N VAL A 7 -10.64 -8.21 15.03
CA VAL A 7 -10.72 -9.12 13.90
C VAL A 7 -12.15 -9.18 13.36
N LEU A 8 -12.33 -9.74 12.19
CA LEU A 8 -13.64 -9.84 11.55
C LEU A 8 -14.70 -10.54 12.41
N GLN A 9 -14.29 -11.53 13.21
CA GLN A 9 -15.19 -12.23 14.15
C GLN A 9 -15.73 -11.29 15.23
N ASP A 10 -14.94 -10.34 15.70
CA ASP A 10 -15.39 -9.38 16.72
C ASP A 10 -16.53 -8.51 16.19
N VAL A 11 -16.46 -8.11 14.91
CA VAL A 11 -17.52 -7.36 14.24
C VAL A 11 -18.77 -8.23 14.06
N ALA A 12 -18.59 -9.46 13.60
CA ALA A 12 -19.68 -10.41 13.42
C ALA A 12 -20.43 -10.70 14.73
N ASP A 13 -19.69 -10.94 15.83
CA ASP A 13 -20.25 -11.18 17.16
C ASP A 13 -21.00 -9.94 17.68
N ARG A 14 -20.46 -8.74 17.44
CA ARG A 14 -21.09 -7.48 17.87
C ARG A 14 -22.43 -7.24 17.21
N VAL A 15 -22.58 -7.61 15.94
CA VAL A 15 -23.82 -7.42 15.15
C VAL A 15 -24.76 -8.61 15.28
N GLY A 16 -24.25 -9.79 15.65
CA GLY A 16 -25.02 -11.04 15.70
C GLY A 16 -25.19 -11.71 14.33
N VAL A 17 -24.18 -11.60 13.47
CA VAL A 17 -24.17 -12.22 12.14
C VAL A 17 -22.91 -13.08 11.94
N THR A 18 -22.82 -13.76 10.82
CA THR A 18 -21.62 -14.54 10.47
C THR A 18 -20.51 -13.65 9.91
N LYS A 19 -19.27 -14.12 10.01
CA LYS A 19 -18.12 -13.47 9.34
C LYS A 19 -18.33 -13.28 7.84
N MET A 20 -18.99 -14.24 7.21
CA MET A 20 -19.30 -14.20 5.79
C MET A 20 -20.21 -13.02 5.45
N THR A 21 -21.19 -12.71 6.30
CA THR A 21 -22.08 -11.55 6.12
C THR A 21 -21.32 -10.24 6.24
N VAL A 22 -20.43 -10.11 7.22
CA VAL A 22 -19.57 -8.91 7.36
C VAL A 22 -18.64 -8.77 6.16
N SER A 23 -18.01 -9.84 5.73
CA SER A 23 -17.14 -9.87 4.55
C SER A 23 -17.90 -9.47 3.29
N ARG A 24 -19.13 -9.95 3.13
CA ARG A 24 -19.99 -9.56 2.01
C ARG A 24 -20.32 -8.07 2.01
N PHE A 25 -20.62 -7.50 3.17
CA PHE A 25 -20.81 -6.07 3.32
C PHE A 25 -19.59 -5.25 2.90
N LEU A 26 -18.39 -5.69 3.30
CA LEU A 26 -17.14 -5.00 2.95
C LEU A 26 -16.82 -5.03 1.45
N ARG A 27 -17.21 -6.11 0.77
CA ARG A 27 -16.98 -6.26 -0.68
C ARG A 27 -18.11 -5.67 -1.53
N ASN A 28 -19.34 -5.98 -1.18
CA ASN A 28 -20.55 -5.57 -1.91
C ASN A 28 -21.65 -5.19 -0.92
N PRO A 29 -21.66 -3.96 -0.38
CA PRO A 29 -22.66 -3.53 0.60
C PRO A 29 -24.09 -3.74 0.13
N GLU A 30 -24.33 -3.65 -1.17
CA GLU A 30 -25.66 -3.80 -1.79
C GLU A 30 -26.28 -5.18 -1.61
N GLN A 31 -25.47 -6.21 -1.37
CA GLN A 31 -25.94 -7.58 -1.14
C GLN A 31 -26.42 -7.82 0.29
N VAL A 32 -26.32 -6.81 1.15
CA VAL A 32 -26.77 -6.86 2.54
C VAL A 32 -27.95 -5.91 2.70
N SER A 33 -28.95 -6.31 3.52
CA SER A 33 -30.13 -5.47 3.75
C SER A 33 -29.77 -4.10 4.31
N VAL A 34 -30.57 -3.08 3.99
CA VAL A 34 -30.32 -1.70 4.41
C VAL A 34 -30.20 -1.57 5.94
N ALA A 35 -31.09 -2.24 6.69
CA ALA A 35 -31.06 -2.24 8.14
C ALA A 35 -29.76 -2.87 8.69
N LEU A 36 -29.29 -3.96 8.09
CA LEU A 36 -28.09 -4.65 8.52
C LEU A 36 -26.82 -3.87 8.14
N ARG A 37 -26.81 -3.17 7.00
CA ARG A 37 -25.70 -2.28 6.61
C ARG A 37 -25.40 -1.26 7.69
N GLY A 38 -26.44 -0.59 8.23
CA GLY A 38 -26.26 0.41 9.29
C GLY A 38 -25.67 -0.19 10.55
N LYS A 39 -26.11 -1.39 10.95
CA LYS A 39 -25.59 -2.08 12.13
C LYS A 39 -24.12 -2.49 11.95
N ILE A 40 -23.77 -3.03 10.79
CA ILE A 40 -22.38 -3.42 10.49
C ILE A 40 -21.47 -2.19 10.43
N ALA A 41 -21.88 -1.13 9.76
CA ALA A 41 -21.12 0.11 9.68
C ALA A 41 -20.86 0.71 11.07
N ALA A 42 -21.87 0.76 11.94
CA ALA A 42 -21.72 1.22 13.31
C ALA A 42 -20.75 0.36 14.12
N ALA A 43 -20.82 -0.97 13.98
CA ALA A 43 -19.91 -1.89 14.68
C ALA A 43 -18.46 -1.74 14.22
N LEU A 44 -18.23 -1.54 12.92
CA LEU A 44 -16.89 -1.28 12.37
C LEU A 44 -16.26 -0.03 12.99
N ASP A 45 -17.03 1.04 13.08
CA ASP A 45 -16.58 2.30 13.69
C ASP A 45 -16.32 2.16 15.18
N GLU A 46 -17.25 1.58 15.93
CA GLU A 46 -17.12 1.39 17.37
C GLU A 46 -15.90 0.55 17.77
N LEU A 47 -15.63 -0.51 17.00
CA LEU A 47 -14.51 -1.40 17.25
C LEU A 47 -13.19 -0.87 16.69
N GLY A 48 -13.23 0.13 15.82
CA GLY A 48 -12.06 0.61 15.09
C GLY A 48 -11.47 -0.48 14.19
N TYR A 49 -12.33 -1.26 13.54
CA TYR A 49 -11.91 -2.33 12.65
C TYR A 49 -11.38 -1.77 11.33
N ILE A 50 -10.21 -2.22 10.95
CA ILE A 50 -9.59 -1.92 9.65
C ILE A 50 -9.54 -3.21 8.83
N PRO A 51 -10.17 -3.24 7.63
CA PRO A 51 -10.14 -4.41 6.77
C PRO A 51 -8.71 -4.89 6.47
N ASN A 52 -8.51 -6.19 6.55
CA ASN A 52 -7.24 -6.80 6.18
C ASN A 52 -7.24 -7.11 4.69
N ARG A 53 -6.28 -6.56 3.95
CA ARG A 53 -6.14 -6.78 2.50
C ARG A 53 -5.41 -8.08 2.14
N ALA A 54 -4.79 -8.75 3.10
CA ALA A 54 -4.02 -9.95 2.82
C ALA A 54 -4.82 -11.07 2.10
N PRO A 55 -6.08 -11.37 2.46
CA PRO A 55 -6.87 -12.34 1.73
C PRO A 55 -7.12 -11.97 0.27
N ASP A 56 -7.37 -10.68 0.00
CA ASP A 56 -7.60 -10.19 -1.36
C ASP A 56 -6.31 -10.22 -2.19
N ILE A 57 -5.17 -9.89 -1.58
CA ILE A 57 -3.85 -10.00 -2.20
C ILE A 57 -3.57 -11.44 -2.61
N LEU A 58 -3.83 -12.40 -1.72
CA LEU A 58 -3.65 -13.82 -2.00
C LEU A 58 -4.57 -14.34 -3.11
N SER A 59 -5.82 -13.85 -3.14
CA SER A 59 -6.82 -14.28 -4.14
C SER A 59 -6.58 -13.67 -5.51
N ASN A 60 -6.25 -12.38 -5.57
CA ASN A 60 -6.20 -11.58 -6.80
C ASN A 60 -4.77 -11.26 -7.25
N ALA A 61 -3.76 -11.62 -6.48
CA ALA A 61 -2.34 -11.30 -6.70
C ALA A 61 -2.08 -9.79 -6.89
N THR A 62 -2.93 -8.93 -6.34
CA THR A 62 -2.88 -7.48 -6.47
C THR A 62 -2.85 -6.83 -5.10
N SER A 63 -1.79 -6.08 -4.78
CA SER A 63 -1.65 -5.38 -3.49
C SER A 63 -2.09 -3.93 -3.53
N ARG A 64 -2.16 -3.33 -4.71
CA ARG A 64 -2.30 -1.89 -4.94
C ARG A 64 -1.18 -1.09 -4.26
N ALA A 65 0.00 -1.64 -4.23
CA ALA A 65 1.20 -1.00 -3.72
C ALA A 65 2.25 -0.89 -4.83
N ILE A 66 2.82 0.29 -4.95
CA ILE A 66 3.96 0.56 -5.84
C ILE A 66 5.18 0.76 -4.95
N GLY A 67 6.22 -0.01 -5.19
CA GLY A 67 7.50 0.16 -4.52
C GLY A 67 8.34 1.24 -5.18
N VAL A 68 8.99 2.07 -4.38
CA VAL A 68 9.97 3.06 -4.84
C VAL A 68 11.26 2.84 -4.08
N LEU A 69 12.30 2.45 -4.78
CA LEU A 69 13.63 2.21 -4.22
C LEU A 69 14.55 3.38 -4.57
N LEU A 70 15.08 4.04 -3.55
CA LEU A 70 15.84 5.27 -3.68
C LEU A 70 17.23 5.13 -3.08
N PRO A 71 18.25 5.86 -3.60
CA PRO A 71 19.53 5.95 -2.93
C PRO A 71 19.47 6.66 -1.56
N SER A 72 18.60 7.66 -1.41
CA SER A 72 18.49 8.45 -0.19
C SER A 72 17.09 9.06 -0.04
N LEU A 73 16.58 9.08 1.18
CA LEU A 73 15.33 9.78 1.52
C LEU A 73 15.54 11.25 1.91
N THR A 74 16.77 11.62 2.22
CA THR A 74 17.10 12.97 2.69
C THR A 74 17.61 13.90 1.59
N ASN A 75 17.95 13.36 0.44
CA ASN A 75 18.37 14.16 -0.70
C ASN A 75 17.15 14.82 -1.36
N GLN A 76 17.16 16.14 -1.43
CA GLN A 76 16.06 16.95 -1.93
C GLN A 76 15.66 16.64 -3.37
N VAL A 77 16.59 16.19 -4.20
CA VAL A 77 16.31 15.81 -5.60
C VAL A 77 15.28 14.67 -5.65
N PHE A 78 15.42 13.68 -4.77
CA PHE A 78 14.48 12.56 -4.73
C PHE A 78 13.12 12.95 -4.13
N ALA A 79 13.09 13.94 -3.23
CA ALA A 79 11.83 14.44 -2.67
C ALA A 79 10.90 15.04 -3.74
N GLU A 80 11.45 15.77 -4.69
CA GLU A 80 10.70 16.32 -5.82
C GLU A 80 10.12 15.22 -6.72
N VAL A 81 10.93 14.19 -7.00
CA VAL A 81 10.49 13.05 -7.82
C VAL A 81 9.39 12.26 -7.09
N LEU A 82 9.55 12.03 -5.79
CA LEU A 82 8.54 11.35 -4.98
C LEU A 82 7.21 12.09 -4.98
N ARG A 83 7.22 13.41 -4.92
CA ARG A 83 6.00 14.21 -5.01
C ARG A 83 5.22 13.94 -6.29
N GLY A 84 5.93 13.87 -7.42
CA GLY A 84 5.32 13.54 -8.71
C GLY A 84 4.76 12.12 -8.77
N ILE A 85 5.49 11.16 -8.22
CA ILE A 85 5.05 9.75 -8.14
C ILE A 85 3.80 9.64 -7.28
N GLU A 86 3.79 10.25 -6.09
CA GLU A 86 2.65 10.21 -5.17
C GLU A 86 1.39 10.83 -5.78
N ALA A 87 1.52 11.93 -6.51
CA ALA A 87 0.39 12.56 -7.18
C ALA A 87 -0.32 11.60 -8.14
N VAL A 88 0.42 10.76 -8.85
CA VAL A 88 -0.14 9.78 -9.78
C VAL A 88 -0.67 8.55 -9.04
N THR A 89 0.09 8.01 -8.09
CA THR A 89 -0.32 6.81 -7.34
C THR A 89 -1.57 7.06 -6.51
N ASP A 90 -1.66 8.19 -5.84
CA ASP A 90 -2.84 8.58 -5.06
C ASP A 90 -4.08 8.72 -5.94
N ALA A 91 -3.95 9.38 -7.08
CA ALA A 91 -5.05 9.55 -8.02
C ALA A 91 -5.62 8.21 -8.54
N HIS A 92 -4.80 7.17 -8.58
CA HIS A 92 -5.19 5.83 -9.03
C HIS A 92 -5.47 4.84 -7.89
N GLY A 93 -5.46 5.30 -6.64
CA GLY A 93 -5.76 4.47 -5.47
C GLY A 93 -4.65 3.49 -5.10
N TYR A 94 -3.40 3.80 -5.43
CA TYR A 94 -2.23 3.01 -5.06
C TYR A 94 -1.54 3.59 -3.84
N GLN A 95 -0.99 2.72 -3.00
CA GLN A 95 -0.09 3.08 -1.92
C GLN A 95 1.35 3.07 -2.40
N THR A 96 2.15 4.01 -1.94
CA THR A 96 3.59 4.04 -2.21
C THR A 96 4.36 3.41 -1.06
N MET A 97 5.18 2.42 -1.36
CA MET A 97 6.08 1.79 -0.40
C MET A 97 7.50 2.28 -0.71
N LEU A 98 8.13 2.93 0.27
CA LEU A 98 9.47 3.49 0.10
C LEU A 98 10.53 2.62 0.76
N ALA A 99 11.65 2.44 0.08
CA ALA A 99 12.87 1.91 0.67
C ALA A 99 14.08 2.70 0.14
N HIS A 100 15.13 2.76 0.92
CA HIS A 100 16.38 3.40 0.51
C HIS A 100 17.55 2.47 0.79
N TYR A 101 18.61 2.58 -0.01
CA TYR A 101 19.79 1.72 0.13
C TYR A 101 21.07 2.48 0.52
N GLY A 102 20.98 3.78 0.79
CA GLY A 102 22.08 4.59 1.33
C GLY A 102 23.31 4.65 0.42
N TYR A 103 23.12 4.62 -0.90
CA TYR A 103 24.18 4.55 -1.91
C TYR A 103 25.09 3.31 -1.82
N LYS A 104 24.58 2.23 -1.18
CA LYS A 104 25.33 0.98 -1.01
C LYS A 104 24.75 -0.11 -1.90
N PRO A 105 25.49 -0.58 -2.94
CA PRO A 105 24.98 -1.61 -3.86
C PRO A 105 24.56 -2.91 -3.17
N GLU A 106 25.24 -3.30 -2.10
CA GLU A 106 24.92 -4.50 -1.33
C GLU A 106 23.56 -4.38 -0.61
N MET A 107 23.15 -3.16 -0.23
CA MET A 107 21.87 -2.89 0.40
C MET A 107 20.73 -2.79 -0.62
N GLU A 108 21.04 -2.41 -1.85
CA GLU A 108 20.08 -2.28 -2.94
C GLU A 108 19.35 -3.60 -3.21
N GLN A 109 20.11 -4.68 -3.38
CA GLN A 109 19.56 -6.01 -3.62
C GLN A 109 18.69 -6.49 -2.43
N GLU A 110 19.17 -6.31 -1.22
CA GLU A 110 18.42 -6.68 -0.01
C GLU A 110 17.10 -5.93 0.10
N ARG A 111 17.11 -4.63 -0.15
CA ARG A 111 15.91 -3.79 -0.13
C ARG A 111 14.92 -4.17 -1.22
N LEU A 112 15.42 -4.45 -2.41
CA LEU A 112 14.61 -4.91 -3.53
C LEU A 112 13.89 -6.22 -3.20
N GLU A 113 14.59 -7.22 -2.71
CA GLU A 113 14.01 -8.50 -2.31
C GLU A 113 12.98 -8.33 -1.19
N SER A 114 13.28 -7.50 -0.21
CA SER A 114 12.34 -7.16 0.86
C SER A 114 11.05 -6.55 0.32
N MET A 115 11.14 -5.59 -0.59
CA MET A 115 9.97 -4.97 -1.21
C MET A 115 9.15 -5.97 -2.01
N LEU A 116 9.79 -6.83 -2.79
CA LEU A 116 9.10 -7.85 -3.58
C LEU A 116 8.36 -8.86 -2.68
N SER A 117 8.88 -9.12 -1.49
CA SER A 117 8.21 -10.01 -0.52
C SER A 117 6.86 -9.47 -0.03
N TRP A 118 6.60 -8.18 -0.14
CA TRP A 118 5.34 -7.54 0.19
C TRP A 118 4.32 -7.54 -0.97
N ASN A 119 4.64 -8.25 -2.04
CA ASN A 119 3.75 -8.43 -3.20
C ASN A 119 3.34 -7.10 -3.86
N ILE A 120 4.30 -6.21 -4.05
CA ILE A 120 4.06 -4.94 -4.77
C ILE A 120 3.67 -5.21 -6.22
N ASP A 121 2.78 -4.38 -6.77
CA ASP A 121 2.30 -4.51 -8.16
C ASP A 121 3.30 -3.95 -9.19
N GLY A 122 4.12 -3.03 -8.76
CA GLY A 122 5.16 -2.43 -9.60
C GLY A 122 6.29 -1.85 -8.78
N LEU A 123 7.43 -1.64 -9.41
CA LEU A 123 8.62 -1.09 -8.79
C LEU A 123 9.19 0.05 -9.64
N ILE A 124 9.50 1.14 -8.97
CA ILE A 124 10.28 2.24 -9.53
C ILE A 124 11.62 2.25 -8.80
N GLU A 125 12.69 2.03 -9.52
CA GLU A 125 14.04 2.06 -9.00
C GLU A 125 14.77 3.29 -9.52
N MET A 126 15.42 4.03 -8.63
CA MET A 126 16.20 5.21 -8.97
C MET A 126 17.67 4.96 -8.68
N GLU A 127 18.48 5.04 -9.72
CA GLU A 127 19.94 4.92 -9.64
C GLU A 127 20.59 6.28 -9.84
N GLN A 128 21.42 6.68 -8.92
CA GLN A 128 22.10 7.97 -9.00
C GLN A 128 23.06 8.06 -10.20
N GLU A 129 23.80 6.99 -10.45
CA GLU A 129 24.77 6.97 -11.55
C GLU A 129 24.11 7.18 -12.92
N ARG A 130 22.93 6.61 -13.12
CA ARG A 130 22.17 6.82 -14.34
C ARG A 130 21.67 8.24 -14.47
N LEU A 131 21.19 8.84 -13.39
CA LEU A 131 20.74 10.23 -13.38
C LEU A 131 21.90 11.18 -13.68
N GLU A 132 23.04 11.00 -13.04
CA GLU A 132 24.25 11.79 -13.30
C GLU A 132 24.75 11.62 -14.75
N SER A 133 24.76 10.39 -15.23
CA SER A 133 25.10 10.08 -16.62
C SER A 133 24.14 10.73 -17.61
N MET A 134 22.84 10.64 -17.37
CA MET A 134 21.81 11.26 -18.22
C MET A 134 21.89 12.79 -18.18
N LEU A 135 22.16 13.39 -17.04
CA LEU A 135 22.39 14.82 -16.91
C LEU A 135 23.65 15.27 -17.65
N SER A 136 24.71 14.44 -17.64
CA SER A 136 25.95 14.73 -18.38
C SER A 136 25.74 14.67 -19.92
N TRP A 137 24.72 13.96 -20.39
CA TRP A 137 24.37 13.89 -21.82
C TRP A 137 23.49 15.05 -22.28
N ASN A 138 23.17 15.99 -21.41
CA ASN A 138 22.38 17.18 -21.70
C ASN A 138 21.04 16.84 -22.39
N ILE A 139 20.34 15.86 -21.84
CA ILE A 139 19.03 15.42 -22.37
C ILE A 139 17.96 16.40 -21.91
N ASP A 140 17.35 17.09 -22.88
CA ASP A 140 16.18 17.93 -22.63
C ASP A 140 14.93 17.02 -22.41
N GLY A 141 14.16 17.30 -21.36
CA GLY A 141 12.91 16.62 -21.10
C GLY A 141 13.03 15.33 -20.29
N LEU A 142 13.99 15.23 -19.41
CA LEU A 142 14.11 14.16 -18.44
C LEU A 142 12.93 14.23 -17.46
N ILE A 143 12.13 13.22 -17.46
CA ILE A 143 10.97 13.07 -16.55
C ILE A 143 11.35 12.15 -15.40
#